data_8a00d3911ed7290f339364ba654a9613
#
_entry.id   8a00d3911ed7290f339364ba654a9613
#
_cell.length_a   1.000
_cell.length_b   1.000
_cell.length_c   1.000
_cell.angle_alpha   90.00
_cell.angle_beta   90.00
_cell.angle_gamma   90.00
#
_symmetry.space_group_name_H-M   'P 1'
#
loop_
_entity.id
_entity.type
_entity.pdbx_description
1 polymer ?
#
loop_
_entity_poly.entity_id
_entity_poly.type
_entity_poly.pdbx_seq_one_letter_code
_entity_poly.pdbx_strand_id
1 'polypeptide(L)'
;LSAMPSSSLRYAYFPGCVAQGACRELYQSTQLLSQALGIELIELKKASCCGSGTFKEDSQLLEDTVNARNIALAETLNLPLLTHCSTCQGVIGHVDERLKQAQQRNPAYLEQVNGLLQQQGCSPYQGTSGVKHLLWALVGDYGLEALAQKVTRPLSGLKCAAFYGCYLLRAQDHLPYDD
;
A
#
# COMPACT_ATOMS: atom_id res chain seq x y z
N LEU A 1 -7.58 -29.57 7.51
CA LEU A 1 -7.66 -28.61 8.61
C LEU A 1 -6.45 -27.70 8.49
N SER A 2 -6.54 -26.73 7.58
CA SER A 2 -5.51 -25.70 7.42
C SER A 2 -5.63 -24.73 8.59
N ALA A 3 -4.56 -24.60 9.38
CA ALA A 3 -4.52 -23.77 10.57
C ALA A 3 -4.79 -22.31 10.19
N MET A 4 -5.71 -21.67 10.89
CA MET A 4 -5.84 -20.20 10.90
C MET A 4 -4.46 -19.60 11.22
N PRO A 5 -4.03 -18.51 10.55
CA PRO A 5 -2.78 -17.87 10.92
C PRO A 5 -2.86 -17.44 12.39
N SER A 6 -1.95 -17.94 13.22
CA SER A 6 -1.92 -17.71 14.67
C SER A 6 -1.49 -16.30 15.07
N SER A 7 -1.21 -15.43 14.12
CA SER A 7 -0.96 -14.00 14.34
C SER A 7 -1.99 -13.19 13.57
N SER A 8 -2.66 -12.26 14.23
CA SER A 8 -3.55 -11.30 13.56
C SER A 8 -2.77 -10.53 12.50
N LEU A 9 -3.26 -10.52 11.26
CA LEU A 9 -2.68 -9.70 10.19
C LEU A 9 -2.84 -8.22 10.55
N ARG A 10 -1.72 -7.48 10.49
CA ARG A 10 -1.66 -6.07 10.88
C ARG A 10 -0.98 -5.25 9.80
N TYR A 11 -1.54 -4.09 9.49
CA TYR A 11 -1.01 -3.21 8.45
C TYR A 11 -1.08 -1.74 8.86
N ALA A 12 -0.10 -0.97 8.41
CA ALA A 12 -0.16 0.49 8.39
C ALA A 12 -1.04 0.92 7.22
N TYR A 13 -2.25 1.39 7.51
CA TYR A 13 -3.27 1.64 6.47
C TYR A 13 -3.19 3.04 5.90
N PHE A 14 -3.01 3.09 4.58
CA PHE A 14 -3.03 4.31 3.77
C PHE A 14 -4.33 4.37 2.95
N PRO A 15 -5.36 5.10 3.38
CA PRO A 15 -6.64 5.12 2.69
C PRO A 15 -6.61 5.86 1.35
N GLY A 16 -5.70 6.82 1.16
CA GLY A 16 -5.68 7.69 0.01
C GLY A 16 -6.77 8.77 0.01
N CYS A 17 -6.59 9.80 -0.81
CA CYS A 17 -7.44 11.00 -0.79
C CYS A 17 -8.85 10.74 -1.35
N VAL A 18 -9.00 9.87 -2.34
CA VAL A 18 -10.30 9.57 -2.97
C VAL A 18 -11.25 8.90 -1.99
N ALA A 19 -10.76 7.91 -1.25
CA ALA A 19 -11.57 7.19 -0.27
C ALA A 19 -11.94 8.06 0.94
N GLN A 20 -11.10 9.01 1.31
CA GLN A 20 -11.41 9.96 2.38
C GLN A 20 -12.38 11.06 1.95
N GLY A 21 -12.37 11.44 0.68
CA GLY A 21 -13.18 12.53 0.12
C GLY A 21 -14.36 12.06 -0.71
N ALA A 22 -14.10 11.66 -1.95
CA ALA A 22 -15.12 11.45 -2.98
C ALA A 22 -15.79 10.06 -2.95
N CYS A 23 -15.16 9.04 -2.37
CA CYS A 23 -15.63 7.65 -2.39
C CYS A 23 -15.56 7.02 -1.00
N ARG A 24 -16.34 7.57 -0.07
CA ARG A 24 -16.34 7.15 1.34
C ARG A 24 -16.79 5.71 1.55
N GLU A 25 -17.59 5.18 0.64
CA GLU A 25 -18.04 3.79 0.63
C GLU A 25 -16.85 2.82 0.51
N LEU A 26 -15.83 3.19 -0.25
CA LEU A 26 -14.61 2.40 -0.37
C LEU A 26 -13.84 2.34 0.97
N TYR A 27 -13.74 3.47 1.67
CA TYR A 27 -13.15 3.51 3.01
C TYR A 27 -13.94 2.63 3.99
N GLN A 28 -15.26 2.84 4.05
CA GLN A 28 -16.14 2.12 4.98
C GLN A 28 -16.14 0.61 4.71
N SER A 29 -16.24 0.20 3.44
CA SER A 29 -16.21 -1.22 3.08
C SER A 29 -14.89 -1.88 3.41
N THR A 30 -13.77 -1.16 3.25
CA THR A 30 -12.44 -1.66 3.65
C THR A 30 -12.37 -1.88 5.16
N GLN A 31 -12.87 -0.94 5.97
CA GLN A 31 -12.90 -1.08 7.42
C GLN A 31 -13.78 -2.27 7.86
N LEU A 32 -14.99 -2.38 7.31
CA LEU A 32 -15.92 -3.47 7.63
C LEU A 32 -15.37 -4.83 7.20
N LEU A 33 -14.77 -4.92 6.01
CA LEU A 33 -14.11 -6.13 5.52
C LEU A 33 -12.98 -6.56 6.45
N SER A 34 -12.09 -5.63 6.79
CA SER A 34 -10.95 -5.92 7.65
C SER A 34 -11.41 -6.38 9.04
N GLN A 35 -12.44 -5.74 9.61
CA GLN A 35 -13.04 -6.16 10.87
C GLN A 35 -13.63 -7.58 10.79
N ALA A 36 -14.37 -7.89 9.73
CA ALA A 36 -14.98 -9.20 9.52
C ALA A 36 -13.93 -10.33 9.35
N LEU A 37 -12.76 -9.98 8.80
CA LEU A 37 -11.65 -10.91 8.60
C LEU A 37 -10.66 -10.96 9.77
N GLY A 38 -10.80 -10.11 10.78
CA GLY A 38 -9.86 -10.01 11.91
C GLY A 38 -8.51 -9.40 11.51
N ILE A 39 -8.50 -8.55 10.48
CA ILE A 39 -7.31 -7.81 10.02
C ILE A 39 -7.28 -6.46 10.75
N GLU A 40 -6.18 -6.15 11.42
CA GLU A 40 -5.99 -4.88 12.11
C GLU A 40 -5.40 -3.83 11.15
N LEU A 41 -6.14 -2.74 10.94
CA LEU A 41 -5.69 -1.59 10.15
C LEU A 41 -5.35 -0.40 11.06
N ILE A 42 -4.08 0.00 11.09
CA ILE A 42 -3.61 1.18 11.81
C ILE A 42 -3.49 2.33 10.81
N GLU A 43 -4.45 3.23 10.83
CA GLU A 43 -4.51 4.33 9.86
C GLU A 43 -3.37 5.32 10.02
N LEU A 44 -2.70 5.64 8.92
CA LEU A 44 -1.64 6.64 8.82
C LEU A 44 -2.24 8.05 8.71
N LYS A 45 -2.80 8.58 9.80
CA LYS A 45 -3.47 9.90 9.84
C LYS A 45 -2.61 11.08 9.42
N LYS A 46 -1.29 10.95 9.50
CA LYS A 46 -0.33 11.99 9.10
C LYS A 46 0.18 11.83 7.66
N ALA A 47 -0.28 10.81 6.94
CA ALA A 47 0.14 10.60 5.56
C ALA A 47 -0.39 11.68 4.62
N SER A 48 0.40 11.98 3.59
CA SER A 48 0.04 12.92 2.53
C SER A 48 -0.54 12.17 1.33
N CYS A 49 -1.25 12.87 0.43
CA CYS A 49 -1.61 12.29 -0.88
C CYS A 49 -0.36 11.78 -1.61
N CYS A 50 -0.48 10.65 -2.31
CA CYS A 50 0.62 10.09 -3.10
C CYS A 50 0.96 10.90 -4.36
N GLY A 51 0.11 11.88 -4.74
CA GLY A 51 0.28 12.73 -5.90
C GLY A 51 -0.20 12.13 -7.22
N SER A 52 -0.69 10.89 -7.25
CA SER A 52 -1.22 10.20 -8.45
C SER A 52 -0.25 10.17 -9.64
N GLY A 53 1.06 10.33 -9.40
CA GLY A 53 2.09 10.44 -10.45
C GLY A 53 2.29 11.87 -11.00
N THR A 54 1.46 12.85 -10.63
CA THR A 54 1.63 14.25 -11.09
C THR A 54 2.87 14.92 -10.49
N PHE A 55 3.27 14.55 -9.29
CA PHE A 55 4.49 15.10 -8.68
C PHE A 55 5.73 14.78 -9.50
N LYS A 56 5.78 13.62 -10.14
CA LYS A 56 6.89 13.20 -10.99
C LYS A 56 7.04 14.08 -12.24
N GLU A 57 5.93 14.58 -12.77
CA GLU A 57 5.94 15.48 -13.94
C GLU A 57 6.63 16.81 -13.62
N ASP A 58 6.52 17.26 -12.38
CA ASP A 58 7.18 18.46 -11.89
C ASP A 58 8.59 18.14 -11.36
N SER A 59 8.70 17.17 -10.44
CA SER A 59 9.98 16.78 -9.83
C SER A 59 9.93 15.36 -9.29
N GLN A 60 10.82 14.48 -9.78
CA GLN A 60 10.99 13.15 -9.20
C GLN A 60 11.39 13.21 -7.73
N LEU A 61 12.25 14.16 -7.35
CA LEU A 61 12.67 14.35 -5.96
C LEU A 61 11.48 14.70 -5.06
N LEU A 62 10.52 15.51 -5.55
CA LEU A 62 9.30 15.82 -4.83
C LEU A 62 8.44 14.55 -4.63
N GLU A 63 8.20 13.78 -5.70
CA GLU A 63 7.44 12.52 -5.62
C GLU A 63 8.08 11.55 -4.62
N ASP A 64 9.40 11.38 -4.73
CA ASP A 64 10.15 10.45 -3.89
C ASP A 64 10.14 10.91 -2.42
N THR A 65 10.33 12.19 -2.14
CA THR A 65 10.34 12.72 -0.77
C THR A 65 8.96 12.59 -0.09
N VAL A 66 7.88 12.96 -0.79
CA VAL A 66 6.52 12.87 -0.24
C VAL A 66 6.13 11.43 0.04
N ASN A 67 6.45 10.51 -0.87
CA ASN A 67 6.09 9.10 -0.69
C ASN A 67 7.05 8.34 0.23
N ALA A 68 8.33 8.69 0.26
CA ALA A 68 9.27 8.23 1.30
C ALA A 68 8.75 8.55 2.71
N ARG A 69 8.20 9.76 2.91
CA ARG A 69 7.56 10.14 4.16
C ARG A 69 6.36 9.24 4.49
N ASN A 70 5.51 8.93 3.51
CA ASN A 70 4.37 8.05 3.73
C ASN A 70 4.82 6.63 4.14
N ILE A 71 5.89 6.11 3.52
CA ILE A 71 6.48 4.81 3.86
C ILE A 71 7.12 4.87 5.25
N ALA A 72 7.90 5.91 5.56
CA ALA A 72 8.55 6.06 6.85
C ALA A 72 7.55 6.09 8.02
N LEU A 73 6.33 6.61 7.82
CA LEU A 73 5.26 6.51 8.81
C LEU A 73 4.85 5.06 9.10
N ALA A 74 4.82 4.19 8.10
CA ALA A 74 4.55 2.76 8.28
C ALA A 74 5.74 2.06 8.96
N GLU A 75 6.97 2.44 8.60
CA GLU A 75 8.20 1.94 9.22
C GLU A 75 8.26 2.23 10.71
N THR A 76 7.79 3.41 11.17
CA THR A 76 7.71 3.71 12.61
C THR A 76 6.79 2.78 13.38
N LEU A 77 5.85 2.12 12.70
CA LEU A 77 4.95 1.12 13.27
C LEU A 77 5.49 -0.31 13.14
N ASN A 78 6.60 -0.51 12.41
CA ASN A 78 7.13 -1.82 12.00
C ASN A 78 6.06 -2.66 11.28
N LEU A 79 5.27 -2.05 10.39
CA LEU A 79 4.20 -2.70 9.66
C LEU A 79 4.31 -2.42 8.15
N PRO A 80 3.91 -3.37 7.29
CA PRO A 80 3.79 -3.10 5.87
C PRO A 80 2.69 -2.05 5.61
N LEU A 81 2.95 -1.14 4.67
CA LEU A 81 1.98 -0.16 4.21
C LEU A 81 0.94 -0.85 3.33
N LEU A 82 -0.33 -0.76 3.71
CA LEU A 82 -1.47 -1.29 2.96
C LEU A 82 -2.32 -0.16 2.40
N THR A 83 -2.69 -0.28 1.14
CA THR A 83 -3.69 0.59 0.50
C THR A 83 -4.67 -0.22 -0.33
N HIS A 84 -5.89 0.27 -0.50
CA HIS A 84 -6.89 -0.30 -1.41
C HIS A 84 -6.97 0.46 -2.75
N CYS A 85 -6.18 1.51 -2.91
CA CYS A 85 -6.13 2.32 -4.11
C CYS A 85 -4.99 1.85 -5.02
N SER A 86 -5.29 1.33 -6.20
CA SER A 86 -4.30 0.85 -7.15
C SER A 86 -3.32 1.95 -7.60
N THR A 87 -3.79 3.19 -7.77
CA THR A 87 -2.92 4.32 -8.09
C THR A 87 -1.95 4.61 -6.95
N CYS A 88 -2.43 4.62 -5.70
CA CYS A 88 -1.55 4.86 -4.53
C CYS A 88 -0.53 3.72 -4.39
N GLN A 89 -0.95 2.48 -4.56
CA GLN A 89 -0.04 1.34 -4.53
C GLN A 89 1.03 1.45 -5.61
N GLY A 90 0.66 1.76 -6.85
CA GLY A 90 1.61 1.89 -7.95
C GLY A 90 2.61 3.03 -7.72
N VAL A 91 2.14 4.22 -7.34
CA VAL A 91 3.04 5.38 -7.11
C VAL A 91 3.96 5.14 -5.91
N ILE A 92 3.40 4.77 -4.76
CA ILE A 92 4.20 4.55 -3.53
C ILE A 92 5.13 3.36 -3.69
N GLY A 93 4.67 2.27 -4.35
CA GLY A 93 5.48 1.09 -4.63
C GLY A 93 6.67 1.39 -5.54
N HIS A 94 6.48 2.15 -6.63
CA HIS A 94 7.58 2.58 -7.49
C HIS A 94 8.61 3.46 -6.76
N VAL A 95 8.15 4.33 -5.85
CA VAL A 95 9.06 5.11 -5.00
C VAL A 95 9.84 4.19 -4.08
N ASP A 96 9.20 3.23 -3.44
CA ASP A 96 9.85 2.25 -2.55
C ASP A 96 10.96 1.48 -3.29
N GLU A 97 10.66 0.97 -4.49
CA GLU A 97 11.64 0.29 -5.33
C GLU A 97 12.81 1.21 -5.73
N ARG A 98 12.51 2.42 -6.21
CA ARG A 98 13.51 3.39 -6.62
C ARG A 98 14.47 3.73 -5.48
N LEU A 99 13.95 3.95 -4.28
CA LEU A 99 14.76 4.27 -3.11
C LEU A 99 15.54 3.06 -2.60
N LYS A 100 15.01 1.84 -2.66
CA LYS A 100 15.75 0.60 -2.38
C LYS A 100 16.90 0.40 -3.36
N GLN A 101 16.68 0.67 -4.64
CA GLN A 101 17.76 0.65 -5.63
C GLN A 101 18.79 1.76 -5.36
N ALA A 102 18.34 2.94 -4.94
CA ALA A 102 19.23 4.05 -4.60
C ALA A 102 20.13 3.73 -3.40
N GLN A 103 19.68 2.95 -2.43
CA GLN A 103 20.55 2.50 -1.33
C GLN A 103 21.82 1.80 -1.83
N GLN A 104 21.74 1.11 -2.95
CA GLN A 104 22.89 0.35 -3.50
C GLN A 104 23.64 1.11 -4.60
N ARG A 105 22.89 1.85 -5.45
CA ARG A 105 23.44 2.41 -6.70
C ARG A 105 23.70 3.92 -6.65
N ASN A 106 22.98 4.63 -5.80
CA ASN A 106 23.08 6.10 -5.66
C ASN A 106 22.76 6.54 -4.23
N PRO A 107 23.57 6.20 -3.23
CA PRO A 107 23.29 6.51 -1.83
C PRO A 107 23.18 8.02 -1.58
N ALA A 108 23.89 8.85 -2.33
CA ALA A 108 23.79 10.31 -2.21
C ALA A 108 22.38 10.85 -2.51
N TYR A 109 21.66 10.21 -3.44
CA TYR A 109 20.27 10.58 -3.72
C TYR A 109 19.36 10.22 -2.53
N LEU A 110 19.54 9.04 -1.94
CA LEU A 110 18.77 8.64 -0.75
C LEU A 110 19.07 9.57 0.44
N GLU A 111 20.34 9.96 0.62
CA GLU A 111 20.71 10.94 1.64
C GLU A 111 20.03 12.29 1.41
N GLN A 112 19.90 12.74 0.15
CA GLN A 112 19.17 13.95 -0.18
C GLN A 112 17.69 13.85 0.19
N VAL A 113 17.01 12.74 -0.15
CA VAL A 113 15.62 12.49 0.23
C VAL A 113 15.47 12.48 1.76
N ASN A 114 16.31 11.72 2.46
CA ASN A 114 16.27 11.62 3.92
C ASN A 114 16.61 12.94 4.61
N GLY A 115 17.50 13.74 4.04
CA GLY A 115 17.81 15.08 4.53
C GLY A 115 16.57 16.00 4.48
N LEU A 116 15.79 15.94 3.40
CA LEU A 116 14.52 16.68 3.29
C LEU A 116 13.47 16.21 4.31
N LEU A 117 13.37 14.89 4.55
CA LEU A 117 12.50 14.34 5.58
C LEU A 117 12.87 14.86 6.97
N GLN A 118 14.16 14.83 7.32
CA GLN A 118 14.67 15.29 8.60
C GLN A 118 14.43 16.78 8.83
N GLN A 119 14.61 17.63 7.80
CA GLN A 119 14.29 19.05 7.86
C GLN A 119 12.83 19.32 8.21
N GLN A 120 11.93 18.41 7.86
CA GLN A 120 10.51 18.46 8.21
C GLN A 120 10.17 17.75 9.53
N GLY A 121 11.16 17.32 10.29
CA GLY A 121 10.96 16.58 11.54
C GLY A 121 10.38 15.16 11.34
N CYS A 122 10.56 14.58 10.15
CA CYS A 122 10.10 13.24 9.83
C CYS A 122 11.23 12.22 10.02
N SER A 123 10.85 10.97 10.31
CA SER A 123 11.80 9.84 10.31
C SER A 123 12.37 9.61 8.92
N PRO A 124 13.64 9.21 8.80
CA PRO A 124 14.22 8.85 7.52
C PRO A 124 13.55 7.56 6.98
N TYR A 125 13.48 7.45 5.67
CA TYR A 125 13.10 6.23 4.98
C TYR A 125 14.21 5.16 5.13
N GLN A 126 13.80 3.90 5.40
CA GLN A 126 14.70 2.78 5.63
C GLN A 126 14.50 1.62 4.61
N GLY A 127 13.38 1.57 3.93
CA GLY A 127 13.02 0.52 2.96
C GLY A 127 12.56 -0.80 3.61
N THR A 128 12.11 -0.77 4.85
CA THR A 128 11.77 -1.96 5.64
C THR A 128 10.29 -2.32 5.63
N SER A 129 9.40 -1.36 5.32
CA SER A 129 7.95 -1.55 5.40
C SER A 129 7.38 -2.34 4.22
N GLY A 130 7.78 -2.01 3.00
CA GLY A 130 7.12 -2.48 1.79
C GLY A 130 5.73 -1.86 1.57
N VAL A 131 5.21 -1.98 0.34
CA VAL A 131 3.92 -1.41 -0.07
C VAL A 131 3.05 -2.50 -0.67
N LYS A 132 1.83 -2.68 -0.16
CA LYS A 132 0.94 -3.76 -0.54
C LYS A 132 -0.48 -3.26 -0.88
N HIS A 133 -1.07 -3.79 -1.95
CA HIS A 133 -2.48 -3.56 -2.24
C HIS A 133 -3.36 -4.50 -1.39
N LEU A 134 -4.55 -4.03 -0.99
CA LEU A 134 -5.51 -4.84 -0.21
C LEU A 134 -5.83 -6.18 -0.87
N LEU A 135 -6.00 -6.21 -2.21
CA LEU A 135 -6.27 -7.46 -2.93
C LEU A 135 -5.13 -8.48 -2.74
N TRP A 136 -3.88 -8.03 -2.75
CA TRP A 136 -2.73 -8.92 -2.55
C TRP A 136 -2.63 -9.42 -1.12
N ALA A 137 -2.99 -8.59 -0.15
CA ALA A 137 -3.09 -9.03 1.24
C ALA A 137 -4.20 -10.09 1.41
N LEU A 138 -5.34 -9.93 0.74
CA LEU A 138 -6.43 -10.90 0.78
C LEU A 138 -6.05 -12.23 0.09
N VAL A 139 -5.35 -12.18 -1.04
CA VAL A 139 -4.96 -13.36 -1.79
C VAL A 139 -3.76 -14.07 -1.15
N GLY A 140 -2.70 -13.33 -0.86
CA GLY A 140 -1.43 -13.89 -0.42
C GLY A 140 -1.32 -14.09 1.10
N ASP A 141 -1.74 -13.08 1.88
CA ASP A 141 -1.54 -13.14 3.34
C ASP A 141 -2.71 -13.80 4.06
N TYR A 142 -3.96 -13.47 3.67
CA TYR A 142 -5.15 -14.07 4.27
C TYR A 142 -5.47 -15.44 3.66
N GLY A 143 -5.36 -15.57 2.35
CA GLY A 143 -5.61 -16.77 1.58
C GLY A 143 -7.04 -16.89 1.05
N LEU A 144 -7.16 -17.27 -0.22
CA LEU A 144 -8.45 -17.40 -0.91
C LEU A 144 -9.38 -18.42 -0.29
N GLU A 145 -8.84 -19.55 0.20
CA GLU A 145 -9.64 -20.60 0.84
C GLU A 145 -10.26 -20.11 2.15
N ALA A 146 -9.47 -19.43 2.98
CA ALA A 146 -9.95 -18.86 4.23
C ALA A 146 -10.97 -17.73 3.97
N LEU A 147 -10.74 -16.92 2.93
CA LEU A 147 -11.67 -15.87 2.50
C LEU A 147 -13.01 -16.48 2.03
N ALA A 148 -12.96 -17.55 1.22
CA ALA A 148 -14.17 -18.23 0.74
C ALA A 148 -15.04 -18.78 1.88
N GLN A 149 -14.44 -19.24 2.98
CA GLN A 149 -15.18 -19.70 4.16
C GLN A 149 -15.92 -18.58 4.90
N LYS A 150 -15.52 -17.32 4.68
CA LYS A 150 -16.18 -16.14 5.27
C LYS A 150 -17.34 -15.61 4.42
N VAL A 151 -17.49 -16.09 3.19
CA VAL A 151 -18.57 -15.64 2.30
C VAL A 151 -19.89 -16.23 2.76
N THR A 152 -20.78 -15.40 3.28
CA THR A 152 -22.12 -15.78 3.73
C THR A 152 -23.20 -15.63 2.66
N ARG A 153 -22.95 -14.78 1.65
CA ARG A 153 -23.86 -14.52 0.52
C ARG A 153 -23.08 -14.55 -0.79
N PRO A 154 -22.91 -15.75 -1.38
CA PRO A 154 -22.19 -15.87 -2.64
C PRO A 154 -22.95 -15.18 -3.79
N LEU A 155 -22.22 -14.53 -4.68
CA LEU A 155 -22.75 -13.88 -5.87
C LEU A 155 -22.96 -14.89 -7.02
N SER A 156 -23.55 -16.02 -6.72
CA SER A 156 -23.76 -17.11 -7.68
C SER A 156 -24.66 -16.65 -8.82
N GLY A 157 -24.25 -16.91 -10.05
CA GLY A 157 -24.99 -16.50 -11.26
C GLY A 157 -24.70 -15.08 -11.74
N LEU A 158 -23.96 -14.25 -10.97
CA LEU A 158 -23.53 -12.95 -11.44
C LEU A 158 -22.39 -13.09 -12.46
N LYS A 159 -22.59 -12.55 -13.65
CA LYS A 159 -21.53 -12.45 -14.68
C LYS A 159 -20.74 -11.17 -14.42
N CYS A 160 -19.48 -11.33 -14.05
CA CYS A 160 -18.58 -10.20 -13.76
C CYS A 160 -17.47 -10.13 -14.79
N ALA A 161 -17.08 -8.91 -15.18
CA ALA A 161 -15.84 -8.62 -15.88
C ALA A 161 -15.02 -7.70 -15.00
N ALA A 162 -13.75 -8.04 -14.78
CA ALA A 162 -12.87 -7.24 -13.96
C ALA A 162 -12.23 -6.10 -14.78
N PHE A 163 -12.26 -4.89 -14.24
CA PHE A 163 -11.49 -3.76 -14.75
C PHE A 163 -10.41 -3.41 -13.74
N TYR A 164 -9.16 -3.74 -14.05
CA TYR A 164 -8.06 -3.66 -13.10
C TYR A 164 -7.49 -2.25 -12.92
N GLY A 165 -7.72 -1.36 -13.90
CA GLY A 165 -7.03 -0.07 -13.97
C GLY A 165 -5.56 -0.19 -14.39
N CYS A 166 -4.94 0.95 -14.72
CA CYS A 166 -3.60 0.96 -15.31
C CYS A 166 -2.50 0.53 -14.33
N TYR A 167 -2.61 0.91 -13.06
CA TYR A 167 -1.53 0.71 -12.10
C TYR A 167 -1.41 -0.73 -11.60
N LEU A 168 -2.50 -1.50 -11.54
CA LEU A 168 -2.43 -2.93 -11.19
C LEU A 168 -1.84 -3.80 -12.31
N LEU A 169 -1.93 -3.34 -13.57
CA LEU A 169 -1.45 -4.09 -14.74
C LEU A 169 -0.10 -3.59 -15.28
N ARG A 170 0.40 -2.45 -14.83
CA ARG A 170 1.74 -2.03 -15.19
C ARG A 170 2.72 -3.02 -14.60
N ALA A 171 3.52 -3.62 -15.49
CA ALA A 171 4.63 -4.47 -15.11
C ALA A 171 5.49 -3.69 -14.11
N GLN A 172 5.49 -4.15 -12.89
CA GLN A 172 6.48 -3.85 -11.88
C GLN A 172 7.35 -5.08 -11.81
N ASP A 173 8.64 -4.94 -11.68
CA ASP A 173 9.57 -6.07 -11.64
C ASP A 173 9.29 -7.04 -10.48
N HIS A 174 8.27 -6.77 -9.67
CA HIS A 174 7.90 -7.55 -8.49
C HIS A 174 6.38 -7.58 -8.25
N LEU A 175 5.57 -7.90 -9.27
CA LEU A 175 4.18 -8.27 -9.01
C LEU A 175 4.19 -9.66 -8.33
N PRO A 176 3.49 -9.83 -7.19
CA PRO A 176 3.48 -11.11 -6.47
C PRO A 176 2.74 -12.24 -7.21
N TYR A 177 2.47 -12.09 -8.51
CA TYR A 177 1.72 -13.02 -9.35
C TYR A 177 2.48 -13.43 -10.61
N ASP A 178 3.76 -13.09 -10.75
CA ASP A 178 4.60 -13.47 -11.90
C ASP A 178 5.18 -14.89 -11.76
N ASP A 179 4.35 -15.85 -11.31
CA ASP A 179 4.62 -17.29 -11.36
C ASP A 179 3.77 -17.96 -12.44
#